data_2886faf972c0a4f197a283a363ce6ed6
#
_entry.id   2886faf972c0a4f197a283a363ce6ed6
#
_cell.length_a   1.000
_cell.length_b   1.000
_cell.length_c   1.000
_cell.angle_alpha   90.00
_cell.angle_beta   90.00
_cell.angle_gamma   90.00
#
_symmetry.space_group_name_H-M   'P 1'
#
loop_
_entity.id
_entity.type
_entity.pdbx_description
1 polymer ?
#
loop_
_entity_poly.entity_id
_entity_poly.type
_entity_poly.pdbx_seq_one_letter_code
_entity_poly.pdbx_strand_id
1 'polypeptide(L)'
;MALDAQVTILGPNGKRQSSLQDFFVGPRKTSLNIDELLLDIIIPKENLGKPAKFIKFGLRKGQALALVNAASALWLRDGKCTDVRIALGAVAPVVIRAKKAESVLEGNKLTDNLIDEAAKVAIREAKPIDDFRASKEYRNDLIEIAVRRTLKSAMLNSK
;
A
#
# COMPACT_ATOMS: atom_id res chain seq x y z
N MET A 1 -4.25 -3.86 2.57
CA MET A 1 -3.33 -3.95 1.42
C MET A 1 -1.93 -4.36 1.89
N ALA A 2 -1.15 -3.47 2.55
CA ALA A 2 0.22 -3.83 2.97
C ALA A 2 0.30 -4.98 4.01
N LEU A 3 -0.72 -5.16 4.82
CA LEU A 3 -0.86 -6.29 5.76
C LEU A 3 -1.80 -7.39 5.26
N ASP A 4 -2.17 -7.37 3.98
CA ASP A 4 -3.07 -8.34 3.34
C ASP A 4 -4.41 -8.50 4.04
N ALA A 5 -4.95 -7.41 4.58
CA ALA A 5 -6.20 -7.44 5.28
C ALA A 5 -7.34 -7.95 4.40
N GLN A 6 -8.23 -8.70 5.00
CA GLN A 6 -9.46 -9.20 4.43
C GLN A 6 -10.65 -8.47 5.06
N VAL A 7 -11.78 -8.47 4.38
CA VAL A 7 -13.03 -7.92 4.87
C VAL A 7 -14.08 -9.02 4.97
N THR A 8 -14.86 -9.00 6.04
CA THR A 8 -16.06 -9.82 6.17
C THR A 8 -17.26 -8.96 5.80
N ILE A 9 -18.04 -9.45 4.88
CA ILE A 9 -19.26 -8.81 4.38
C ILE A 9 -20.46 -9.66 4.81
N LEU A 10 -21.48 -9.01 5.36
CA LEU A 10 -22.73 -9.63 5.78
C LEU A 10 -23.86 -9.19 4.84
N GLY A 11 -24.58 -10.13 4.27
CA GLY A 11 -25.76 -9.92 3.45
C GLY A 11 -26.89 -10.89 3.79
N PRO A 12 -28.00 -10.84 3.05
CA PRO A 12 -29.16 -11.71 3.27
C PRO A 12 -28.84 -13.21 3.20
N ASN A 13 -27.84 -13.57 2.38
CA ASN A 13 -27.40 -14.95 2.19
C ASN A 13 -26.29 -15.38 3.16
N GLY A 14 -26.03 -14.59 4.21
CA GLY A 14 -25.00 -14.88 5.20
C GLY A 14 -23.71 -14.07 5.00
N LYS A 15 -22.60 -14.60 5.53
CA LYS A 15 -21.29 -13.93 5.52
C LYS A 15 -20.46 -14.41 4.35
N ARG A 16 -19.73 -13.48 3.72
CA ARG A 16 -18.67 -13.77 2.75
C ARG A 16 -17.41 -12.99 3.08
N GLN A 17 -16.25 -13.47 2.64
CA GLN A 17 -14.98 -12.78 2.77
C GLN A 17 -14.49 -12.30 1.40
N SER A 18 -13.77 -11.19 1.40
CA SER A 18 -13.10 -10.65 0.23
C SER A 18 -11.74 -10.11 0.65
N SER A 19 -10.75 -10.17 -0.24
CA SER A 19 -9.52 -9.43 -0.02
C SER A 19 -9.81 -7.92 -0.03
N LEU A 20 -9.05 -7.15 0.74
CA LEU A 20 -9.20 -5.70 0.69
C LEU A 20 -8.83 -5.13 -0.69
N GLN A 21 -8.03 -5.87 -1.48
CA GLN A 21 -7.69 -5.50 -2.85
C GLN A 21 -8.88 -5.62 -3.80
N ASP A 22 -9.69 -6.66 -3.66
CA ASP A 22 -10.87 -6.90 -4.50
C ASP A 22 -12.10 -6.13 -3.99
N PHE A 23 -12.03 -5.64 -2.75
CA PHE A 23 -13.11 -4.86 -2.15
C PHE A 23 -13.30 -3.49 -2.82
N PHE A 24 -12.21 -2.79 -3.15
CA PHE A 24 -12.26 -1.49 -3.82
C PHE A 24 -12.23 -1.66 -5.33
N VAL A 25 -13.37 -1.49 -6.00
CA VAL A 25 -13.52 -1.71 -7.45
C VAL A 25 -13.44 -0.43 -8.28
N GLY A 26 -13.40 0.75 -7.63
CA GLY A 26 -13.29 2.04 -8.30
C GLY A 26 -13.42 3.22 -7.35
N PRO A 27 -13.33 4.47 -7.84
CA PRO A 27 -13.52 5.66 -7.03
C PRO A 27 -14.92 5.67 -6.41
N ARG A 28 -14.98 5.68 -5.06
CA ARG A 28 -16.23 5.61 -4.28
C ARG A 28 -17.07 4.36 -4.55
N LYS A 29 -16.47 3.29 -5.10
CA LYS A 29 -17.14 2.03 -5.40
C LYS A 29 -16.44 0.89 -4.67
N THR A 30 -17.25 0.07 -4.04
CA THR A 30 -16.82 -1.18 -3.40
C THR A 30 -17.55 -2.35 -4.03
N SER A 31 -17.14 -3.57 -3.68
CA SER A 31 -17.81 -4.81 -4.10
C SER A 31 -19.05 -5.14 -3.27
N LEU A 32 -19.53 -4.23 -2.41
CA LEU A 32 -20.77 -4.39 -1.66
C LEU A 32 -21.98 -4.28 -2.58
N ASN A 33 -22.93 -5.20 -2.40
CA ASN A 33 -24.29 -5.04 -2.90
C ASN A 33 -25.08 -4.05 -2.03
N ILE A 34 -26.24 -3.59 -2.52
CA ILE A 34 -27.04 -2.59 -1.82
C ILE A 34 -27.60 -3.09 -0.47
N ASP A 35 -27.71 -4.39 -0.30
CA ASP A 35 -28.21 -5.10 0.87
C ASP A 35 -27.09 -5.75 1.70
N GLU A 36 -25.82 -5.37 1.47
CA GLU A 36 -24.67 -5.87 2.20
C GLU A 36 -24.04 -4.79 3.08
N LEU A 37 -23.47 -5.24 4.19
CA LEU A 37 -22.73 -4.42 5.16
C LEU A 37 -21.32 -4.95 5.34
N LEU A 38 -20.35 -4.05 5.45
CA LEU A 38 -18.99 -4.38 5.93
C LEU A 38 -19.10 -4.65 7.44
N LEU A 39 -18.79 -5.88 7.86
CA LEU A 39 -18.86 -6.30 9.25
C LEU A 39 -17.58 -6.04 10.02
N ASP A 40 -16.46 -6.52 9.48
CA ASP A 40 -15.14 -6.37 10.09
C ASP A 40 -14.01 -6.37 9.05
N ILE A 41 -12.80 -6.01 9.53
CA ILE A 41 -11.55 -6.07 8.77
C ILE A 41 -10.60 -6.97 9.56
N ILE A 42 -10.15 -8.05 8.93
CA ILE A 42 -9.27 -9.05 9.53
C ILE A 42 -7.86 -8.91 8.98
N ILE A 43 -6.89 -8.78 9.86
CA ILE A 43 -5.48 -8.91 9.51
C ILE A 43 -5.10 -10.39 9.70
N PRO A 44 -4.61 -11.09 8.66
CA PRO A 44 -4.18 -12.48 8.77
C PRO A 44 -3.13 -12.66 9.85
N LYS A 45 -3.22 -13.78 10.57
CA LYS A 45 -2.35 -14.08 11.73
C LYS A 45 -0.87 -14.05 11.36
N GLU A 46 -0.51 -14.52 10.18
CA GLU A 46 0.83 -14.52 9.62
C GLU A 46 1.43 -13.14 9.39
N ASN A 47 0.60 -12.10 9.34
CA ASN A 47 1.01 -10.70 9.20
C ASN A 47 0.98 -9.91 10.51
N LEU A 48 0.63 -10.53 11.62
CA LEU A 48 0.71 -9.88 12.94
C LEU A 48 2.16 -9.65 13.32
N GLY A 49 2.48 -8.44 13.77
CA GLY A 49 3.85 -8.04 14.11
C GLY A 49 4.77 -7.79 12.91
N LYS A 50 4.29 -7.89 11.67
CA LYS A 50 5.07 -7.62 10.48
C LYS A 50 5.56 -6.17 10.49
N PRO A 51 6.89 -5.93 10.35
CA PRO A 51 7.42 -4.58 10.25
C PRO A 51 6.76 -3.83 9.10
N ALA A 52 6.09 -2.74 9.44
CA ALA A 52 5.35 -1.94 8.48
C ALA A 52 5.48 -0.44 8.77
N LYS A 53 5.39 0.36 7.72
CA LYS A 53 5.36 1.82 7.83
C LYS A 53 4.38 2.40 6.83
N PHE A 54 3.63 3.40 7.29
CA PHE A 54 2.75 4.22 6.46
C PHE A 54 3.23 5.67 6.46
N ILE A 55 3.22 6.30 5.28
CA ILE A 55 3.49 7.73 5.10
C ILE A 55 2.40 8.32 4.20
N LYS A 56 1.93 9.51 4.58
CA LYS A 56 0.99 10.32 3.81
C LYS A 56 1.55 11.72 3.57
N PHE A 57 1.60 12.16 2.32
CA PHE A 57 1.83 13.54 1.95
C PHE A 57 0.50 14.25 1.70
N GLY A 58 0.36 15.43 2.23
CA GLY A 58 -0.82 16.29 2.09
C GLY A 58 -0.42 17.75 2.13
N LEU A 59 -1.30 18.65 1.71
CA LEU A 59 -1.02 20.09 1.63
C LEU A 59 -0.96 20.78 3.00
N ARG A 60 -1.52 20.16 4.04
CA ARG A 60 -1.59 20.74 5.40
C ARG A 60 -1.55 19.63 6.45
N LYS A 61 -1.28 19.99 7.71
CA LYS A 61 -1.17 19.02 8.81
C LYS A 61 -2.50 18.38 9.22
N GLY A 62 -3.60 19.13 9.19
CA GLY A 62 -4.94 18.67 9.60
C GLY A 62 -5.90 18.53 8.43
N GLN A 63 -6.83 17.56 8.49
CA GLN A 63 -7.90 17.35 7.51
C GLN A 63 -7.44 17.39 6.04
N ALA A 64 -6.22 16.94 5.76
CA ALA A 64 -5.65 16.96 4.42
C ALA A 64 -6.01 15.69 3.64
N LEU A 65 -6.52 15.87 2.44
CA LEU A 65 -6.53 14.81 1.44
C LEU A 65 -5.08 14.44 1.08
N ALA A 66 -4.84 13.17 0.87
CA ALA A 66 -3.52 12.73 0.44
C ALA A 66 -3.24 13.19 -0.99
N LEU A 67 -2.06 13.75 -1.22
CA LEU A 67 -1.47 13.88 -2.55
C LEU A 67 -0.96 12.52 -3.02
N VAL A 68 -0.23 11.86 -2.12
CA VAL A 68 0.30 10.51 -2.23
C VAL A 68 0.32 9.90 -0.85
N ASN A 69 0.04 8.62 -0.74
CA ASN A 69 0.39 7.84 0.43
C ASN A 69 1.00 6.49 0.01
N ALA A 70 1.87 5.97 0.87
CA ALA A 70 2.49 4.67 0.69
C ALA A 70 2.52 3.91 2.01
N ALA A 71 2.34 2.60 1.93
CA ALA A 71 2.57 1.69 3.04
C ALA A 71 3.45 0.55 2.55
N SER A 72 4.56 0.31 3.24
CA SER A 72 5.42 -0.85 2.98
C SER A 72 5.43 -1.75 4.20
N ALA A 73 5.38 -3.06 3.96
CA ALA A 73 5.49 -4.09 4.98
C ALA A 73 6.34 -5.25 4.43
N LEU A 74 7.24 -5.80 5.24
CA LEU A 74 8.09 -6.91 4.84
C LEU A 74 8.63 -7.63 6.08
N TRP A 75 8.97 -8.90 5.93
CA TRP A 75 9.81 -9.61 6.87
C TRP A 75 11.26 -9.56 6.41
N LEU A 76 12.20 -9.58 7.37
CA LEU A 76 13.61 -9.90 7.10
C LEU A 76 13.91 -11.28 7.69
N ARG A 77 14.24 -12.23 6.83
CA ARG A 77 14.68 -13.58 7.20
C ARG A 77 16.09 -13.79 6.68
N ASP A 78 17.03 -14.06 7.56
CA ASP A 78 18.47 -14.19 7.22
C ASP A 78 19.03 -12.99 6.44
N GLY A 79 18.54 -11.80 6.79
CA GLY A 79 18.90 -10.53 6.14
C GLY A 79 18.28 -10.31 4.74
N LYS A 80 17.42 -11.22 4.28
CA LYS A 80 16.70 -11.10 3.00
C LYS A 80 15.25 -10.70 3.21
N CYS A 81 14.74 -9.89 2.30
CA CYS A 81 13.34 -9.49 2.26
C CYS A 81 12.46 -10.68 1.90
N THR A 82 11.39 -10.88 2.65
CA THR A 82 10.38 -11.90 2.36
C THR A 82 8.98 -11.34 2.58
N ASP A 83 8.03 -11.77 1.74
CA ASP A 83 6.65 -11.31 1.75
C ASP A 83 6.55 -9.78 1.73
N VAL A 84 7.26 -9.19 0.78
CA VAL A 84 7.30 -7.74 0.59
C VAL A 84 5.97 -7.24 0.03
N ARG A 85 5.45 -6.17 0.62
CA ARG A 85 4.21 -5.53 0.21
C ARG A 85 4.36 -4.01 0.19
N ILE A 86 4.05 -3.40 -0.95
CA ILE A 86 4.09 -1.95 -1.17
C ILE A 86 2.73 -1.52 -1.70
N ALA A 87 1.95 -0.85 -0.87
CA ALA A 87 0.66 -0.31 -1.25
C ALA A 87 0.76 1.21 -1.47
N LEU A 88 0.19 1.69 -2.57
CA LEU A 88 0.17 3.10 -2.96
C LEU A 88 -1.27 3.59 -3.06
N GLY A 89 -1.55 4.73 -2.45
CA GLY A 89 -2.87 5.37 -2.49
C GLY A 89 -2.81 6.81 -2.98
N ALA A 90 -3.91 7.31 -3.49
CA ALA A 90 -4.08 8.60 -4.14
C ALA A 90 -3.27 8.76 -5.45
N VAL A 91 -2.83 7.65 -6.05
CA VAL A 91 -2.01 7.62 -7.27
C VAL A 91 -2.62 6.74 -8.38
N ALA A 92 -3.82 6.25 -8.16
CA ALA A 92 -4.63 5.47 -9.11
C ALA A 92 -6.10 5.58 -8.67
N PRO A 93 -7.07 5.09 -9.49
CA PRO A 93 -8.50 5.10 -9.12
C PRO A 93 -8.81 4.40 -7.79
N VAL A 94 -8.02 3.39 -7.42
CA VAL A 94 -8.06 2.67 -6.14
C VAL A 94 -6.66 2.57 -5.56
N VAL A 95 -6.55 2.11 -4.31
CA VAL A 95 -5.24 1.74 -3.73
C VAL A 95 -4.69 0.54 -4.49
N ILE A 96 -3.46 0.63 -4.95
CA ILE A 96 -2.77 -0.41 -5.72
C ILE A 96 -1.64 -1.06 -4.92
N ARG A 97 -1.27 -2.28 -5.30
CA ARG A 97 -0.03 -2.95 -4.92
C ARG A 97 1.00 -2.73 -6.02
N ALA A 98 2.18 -2.22 -5.67
CA ALA A 98 3.30 -2.05 -6.59
C ALA A 98 4.08 -3.37 -6.73
N LYS A 99 3.44 -4.38 -7.37
CA LYS A 99 3.94 -5.77 -7.44
C LYS A 99 5.30 -5.91 -8.09
N LYS A 100 5.62 -5.11 -9.11
CA LYS A 100 6.94 -5.11 -9.75
C LYS A 100 8.00 -4.56 -8.81
N ALA A 101 7.68 -3.50 -8.07
CA ALA A 101 8.59 -2.96 -7.06
C ALA A 101 8.81 -3.95 -5.91
N GLU A 102 7.78 -4.70 -5.49
CA GLU A 102 7.89 -5.77 -4.51
C GLU A 102 8.83 -6.88 -4.99
N SER A 103 8.71 -7.28 -6.26
CA SER A 103 9.57 -8.32 -6.87
C SER A 103 11.04 -7.94 -6.93
N VAL A 104 11.38 -6.65 -7.01
CA VAL A 104 12.77 -6.17 -6.93
C VAL A 104 13.40 -6.50 -5.58
N LEU A 105 12.61 -6.42 -4.50
CA LEU A 105 13.08 -6.62 -3.13
C LEU A 105 13.03 -8.07 -2.69
N GLU A 106 12.06 -8.85 -3.17
CA GLU A 106 11.79 -10.20 -2.70
C GLU A 106 13.01 -11.13 -2.85
N GLY A 107 13.39 -11.81 -1.77
CA GLY A 107 14.54 -12.74 -1.73
C GLY A 107 15.91 -12.07 -1.67
N ASN A 108 16.00 -10.75 -1.76
CA ASN A 108 17.25 -9.98 -1.79
C ASN A 108 17.56 -9.34 -0.44
N LYS A 109 18.85 -9.03 -0.20
CA LYS A 109 19.25 -8.22 0.96
C LYS A 109 18.76 -6.79 0.77
N LEU A 110 18.14 -6.22 1.81
CA LEU A 110 17.64 -4.85 1.77
C LEU A 110 18.82 -3.86 1.87
N THR A 111 19.18 -3.26 0.74
CA THR A 111 20.22 -2.23 0.62
C THR A 111 19.62 -0.91 0.15
N ASP A 112 20.31 0.22 0.40
CA ASP A 112 19.85 1.53 -0.08
C ASP A 112 19.68 1.56 -1.61
N ASN A 113 20.59 0.95 -2.36
CA ASN A 113 20.50 0.88 -3.83
C ASN A 113 19.25 0.12 -4.29
N LEU A 114 18.93 -1.01 -3.62
CA LEU A 114 17.77 -1.81 -3.96
C LEU A 114 16.46 -1.12 -3.58
N ILE A 115 16.46 -0.36 -2.47
CA ILE A 115 15.32 0.50 -2.08
C ILE A 115 15.09 1.58 -3.13
N ASP A 116 16.15 2.22 -3.62
CA ASP A 116 16.05 3.26 -4.64
C ASP A 116 15.56 2.70 -5.98
N GLU A 117 16.00 1.50 -6.36
CA GLU A 117 15.50 0.80 -7.55
C GLU A 117 14.01 0.47 -7.41
N ALA A 118 13.60 -0.14 -6.30
CA ALA A 118 12.20 -0.47 -6.04
C ALA A 118 11.30 0.79 -6.05
N ALA A 119 11.77 1.91 -5.49
CA ALA A 119 11.04 3.17 -5.50
C ALA A 119 10.83 3.71 -6.92
N LYS A 120 11.84 3.64 -7.79
CA LYS A 120 11.72 4.03 -9.21
C LYS A 120 10.78 3.10 -10.00
N VAL A 121 10.78 1.80 -9.69
CA VAL A 121 9.86 0.85 -10.30
C VAL A 121 8.43 1.14 -9.86
N ALA A 122 8.19 1.49 -8.58
CA ALA A 122 6.87 1.82 -8.04
C ALA A 122 6.21 3.02 -8.76
N ILE A 123 6.98 4.02 -9.19
CA ILE A 123 6.47 5.15 -9.99
C ILE A 123 5.83 4.64 -11.29
N ARG A 124 6.43 3.65 -11.95
CA ARG A 124 5.96 3.13 -13.24
C ARG A 124 4.65 2.34 -13.13
N GLU A 125 4.29 1.88 -11.94
CA GLU A 125 3.04 1.18 -11.66
C GLU A 125 1.90 2.12 -11.27
N ALA A 126 2.24 3.34 -10.84
CA ALA A 126 1.28 4.37 -10.48
C ALA A 126 0.74 5.10 -11.74
N LYS A 127 -0.45 5.67 -11.60
CA LYS A 127 -1.12 6.49 -12.63
C LYS A 127 -1.69 7.75 -11.98
N PRO A 128 -0.83 8.63 -11.43
CA PRO A 128 -1.30 9.86 -10.82
C PRO A 128 -1.88 10.80 -11.86
N ILE A 129 -2.83 11.62 -11.42
CA ILE A 129 -3.47 12.65 -12.24
C ILE A 129 -2.91 14.03 -11.91
N ASP A 130 -3.04 14.96 -12.84
CA ASP A 130 -2.90 16.39 -12.60
C ASP A 130 -4.21 16.93 -12.02
N ASP A 131 -4.13 17.68 -10.93
CA ASP A 131 -5.25 18.44 -10.39
C ASP A 131 -4.76 19.73 -9.71
N PHE A 132 -5.68 20.55 -9.20
CA PHE A 132 -5.35 21.81 -8.54
C PHE A 132 -4.46 21.65 -7.28
N ARG A 133 -4.27 20.43 -6.78
CA ARG A 133 -3.47 20.15 -5.58
C ARG A 133 -2.02 19.86 -5.91
N ALA A 134 -1.76 19.18 -7.04
CA ALA A 134 -0.40 18.80 -7.44
C ALA A 134 -0.37 18.30 -8.88
N SER A 135 0.77 18.55 -9.55
CA SER A 135 1.04 17.96 -10.86
C SER A 135 1.36 16.47 -10.76
N LYS A 136 1.23 15.77 -11.86
CA LYS A 136 1.59 14.36 -11.99
C LYS A 136 3.09 14.15 -11.70
N GLU A 137 3.95 15.04 -12.19
CA GLU A 137 5.40 14.99 -11.97
C GLU A 137 5.71 15.06 -10.47
N TYR A 138 5.15 16.04 -9.78
CA TYR A 138 5.35 16.20 -8.34
C TYR A 138 4.83 14.98 -7.55
N ARG A 139 3.70 14.39 -7.97
CA ARG A 139 3.22 13.16 -7.35
C ARG A 139 4.16 11.99 -7.59
N ASN A 140 4.80 11.88 -8.75
CA ASN A 140 5.82 10.87 -9.02
C ASN A 140 7.02 11.01 -8.08
N ASP A 141 7.50 12.24 -7.87
CA ASP A 141 8.58 12.50 -6.89
C ASP A 141 8.16 12.10 -5.47
N LEU A 142 6.92 12.42 -5.09
CA LEU A 142 6.39 12.04 -3.78
C LEU A 142 6.22 10.52 -3.63
N ILE A 143 5.89 9.78 -4.69
CA ILE A 143 5.82 8.31 -4.68
C ILE A 143 7.21 7.75 -4.36
N GLU A 144 8.24 8.20 -5.08
CA GLU A 144 9.62 7.75 -4.86
C GLU A 144 10.04 7.98 -3.42
N ILE A 145 9.85 9.20 -2.92
CA ILE A 145 10.21 9.58 -1.55
C ILE A 145 9.42 8.75 -0.53
N ALA A 146 8.10 8.55 -0.74
CA ALA A 146 7.26 7.78 0.17
C ALA A 146 7.69 6.32 0.26
N VAL A 147 7.91 5.66 -0.88
CA VAL A 147 8.35 4.25 -0.94
C VAL A 147 9.71 4.10 -0.29
N ARG A 148 10.68 4.96 -0.64
CA ARG A 148 12.01 4.93 -0.02
C ARG A 148 11.94 5.07 1.50
N ARG A 149 11.18 6.03 2.02
CA ARG A 149 11.07 6.28 3.46
C ARG A 149 10.33 5.15 4.19
N THR A 150 9.28 4.57 3.59
CA THR A 150 8.55 3.46 4.21
C THR A 150 9.40 2.20 4.29
N LEU A 151 10.17 1.87 3.25
CA LEU A 151 11.08 0.72 3.24
C LEU A 151 12.24 0.90 4.23
N LYS A 152 12.90 2.07 4.27
CA LYS A 152 13.95 2.35 5.26
C LYS A 152 13.44 2.24 6.69
N SER A 153 12.25 2.73 6.96
CA SER A 153 11.64 2.64 8.29
C SER A 153 11.27 1.20 8.67
N ALA A 154 10.76 0.40 7.72
CA ALA A 154 10.49 -1.02 7.95
C ALA A 154 11.77 -1.80 8.27
N MET A 155 12.89 -1.47 7.63
CA MET A 155 14.21 -2.04 7.93
C MET A 155 14.65 -1.76 9.38
N LEU A 156 14.43 -0.55 9.87
CA LEU A 156 14.82 -0.17 11.25
C LEU A 156 13.98 -0.89 12.30
N ASN A 157 12.72 -1.20 12.01
CA ASN A 157 11.78 -1.88 12.91
C ASN A 157 11.90 -3.42 12.86
N SER A 158 12.82 -3.94 12.06
CA SER A 158 13.06 -5.39 11.89
C SER A 158 14.18 -5.92 12.81
N LYS A 159 14.71 -5.07 13.71
CA LYS A 159 15.78 -5.43 14.67
C LYS A 159 15.21 -5.92 15.97
#